data_0628e143806d0b780ca37fcc519d94cf
#
_entry.id   0628e143806d0b780ca37fcc519d94cf
#
_cell.length_a   1.000
_cell.length_b   1.000
_cell.length_c   1.000
_cell.angle_alpha   90.00
_cell.angle_beta   90.00
_cell.angle_gamma   90.00
#
_symmetry.space_group_name_H-M   'P 1'
#
loop_
_entity.id
_entity.type
_entity.pdbx_description
1 polymer ?
#
loop_
_entity_poly.entity_id
_entity_poly.type
_entity_poly.pdbx_seq_one_letter_code
_entity_poly.pdbx_strand_id
1 'polypeptide(L)'
;MSEKMKDQREGGFLIAKIHQITNRMFTQMLKDYGLEEVNPGQGRILFALWQEDDIPIRELSRKTQLTKSTLTTMLKRLEAAGFLTRNSDEDDERITKVKLSVKSKNLQKKFVEVSKMMTEVFYGTFTEEEIDRFEGYLRRILDNLIKTK
;
A
#
# COMPACT_ATOMS: atom_id res chain seq x y z
N MET A 1 4.43 -35.47 0.70
CA MET A 1 5.48 -34.53 1.06
C MET A 1 6.34 -35.12 2.16
N SER A 2 7.66 -35.11 2.01
CA SER A 2 8.57 -35.65 3.02
C SER A 2 8.56 -34.79 4.29
N GLU A 3 8.94 -35.38 5.43
CA GLU A 3 9.06 -34.66 6.70
C GLU A 3 9.97 -33.45 6.59
N LYS A 4 11.09 -33.59 5.84
CA LYS A 4 12.04 -32.50 5.63
C LYS A 4 11.39 -31.30 4.94
N MET A 5 10.42 -31.51 4.05
CA MET A 5 9.68 -30.44 3.37
C MET A 5 8.61 -29.84 4.25
N LYS A 6 8.09 -30.61 5.23
CA LYS A 6 7.14 -30.09 6.22
C LYS A 6 7.81 -29.12 7.17
N ASP A 7 9.10 -29.31 7.46
CA ASP A 7 9.86 -28.42 8.31
C ASP A 7 10.13 -27.07 7.64
N GLN A 8 10.09 -27.05 6.30
CA GLN A 8 10.24 -25.82 5.53
C GLN A 8 8.87 -25.30 5.11
N ARG A 9 8.36 -24.38 5.89
CA ARG A 9 7.06 -23.78 5.61
C ARG A 9 7.13 -22.89 4.36
N GLU A 10 6.05 -22.84 3.61
CA GLU A 10 5.97 -22.14 2.34
C GLU A 10 5.38 -20.72 2.44
N GLY A 11 4.95 -20.31 3.64
CA GLY A 11 4.24 -19.04 3.81
C GLY A 11 4.94 -17.84 3.22
N GLY A 12 6.22 -17.66 3.55
CA GLY A 12 7.01 -16.56 3.02
C GLY A 12 7.17 -16.60 1.51
N PHE A 13 7.45 -17.78 0.97
CA PHE A 13 7.58 -17.98 -0.47
C PHE A 13 6.26 -17.68 -1.20
N LEU A 14 5.14 -18.15 -0.66
CA LEU A 14 3.82 -17.91 -1.25
C LEU A 14 3.46 -16.43 -1.23
N ILE A 15 3.71 -15.74 -0.12
CA ILE A 15 3.46 -14.31 -0.01
C ILE A 15 4.28 -13.54 -1.05
N ALA A 16 5.58 -13.85 -1.17
CA ALA A 16 6.46 -13.20 -2.14
C ALA A 16 5.99 -13.43 -3.57
N LYS A 17 5.61 -14.65 -3.91
CA LYS A 17 5.12 -15.01 -5.23
C LYS A 17 3.80 -14.31 -5.56
N ILE A 18 2.88 -14.33 -4.62
CA ILE A 18 1.58 -13.65 -4.74
C ILE A 18 1.78 -12.15 -4.94
N HIS A 19 2.63 -11.54 -4.11
CA HIS A 19 2.92 -10.12 -4.21
C HIS A 19 3.49 -9.76 -5.58
N GLN A 20 4.41 -10.56 -6.10
CA GLN A 20 5.02 -10.31 -7.40
C GLN A 20 3.99 -10.37 -8.53
N ILE A 21 3.11 -11.37 -8.51
CA ILE A 21 2.06 -11.54 -9.53
C ILE A 21 1.02 -10.44 -9.43
N THR A 22 0.52 -10.17 -8.23
CA THR A 22 -0.50 -9.14 -8.02
C THR A 22 0.03 -7.76 -8.37
N ASN A 23 1.31 -7.50 -8.09
CA ASN A 23 1.94 -6.22 -8.41
C ASN A 23 1.95 -5.98 -9.93
N ARG A 24 2.29 -7.00 -10.71
CA ARG A 24 2.26 -6.90 -12.18
C ARG A 24 0.84 -6.70 -12.71
N MET A 25 -0.11 -7.45 -12.19
CA MET A 25 -1.51 -7.35 -12.60
C MET A 25 -2.08 -5.98 -12.30
N PHE A 26 -1.84 -5.49 -11.09
CA PHE A 26 -2.35 -4.20 -10.65
C PHE A 26 -1.72 -3.06 -11.46
N THR A 27 -0.42 -3.15 -11.75
CA THR A 27 0.27 -2.19 -12.61
C THR A 27 -0.40 -2.11 -14.00
N GLN A 28 -0.69 -3.27 -14.59
CA GLN A 28 -1.35 -3.32 -15.89
C GLN A 28 -2.77 -2.77 -15.83
N MET A 29 -3.53 -3.10 -14.79
CA MET A 29 -4.88 -2.57 -14.58
C MET A 29 -4.89 -1.05 -14.46
N LEU A 30 -3.97 -0.50 -13.68
CA LEU A 30 -3.82 0.95 -13.53
C LEU A 30 -3.56 1.60 -14.90
N LYS A 31 -2.67 1.01 -15.68
CA LYS A 31 -2.34 1.51 -17.00
C LYS A 31 -3.55 1.47 -17.94
N ASP A 32 -4.30 0.35 -17.92
CA ASP A 32 -5.48 0.17 -18.77
C ASP A 32 -6.58 1.19 -18.46
N TYR A 33 -6.61 1.71 -17.24
CA TYR A 33 -7.60 2.70 -16.80
C TYR A 33 -7.04 4.13 -16.81
N GLY A 34 -5.89 4.35 -17.49
CA GLY A 34 -5.32 5.68 -17.63
C GLY A 34 -4.66 6.22 -16.37
N LEU A 35 -4.27 5.34 -15.45
CA LEU A 35 -3.64 5.70 -14.17
C LEU A 35 -2.15 5.33 -14.16
N GLU A 36 -1.50 5.37 -15.29
CA GLU A 36 -0.09 4.97 -15.43
C GLU A 36 0.90 5.85 -14.65
N GLU A 37 0.48 7.06 -14.25
CA GLU A 37 1.32 7.92 -13.40
C GLU A 37 1.50 7.37 -12.00
N VAL A 38 0.66 6.41 -11.60
CA VAL A 38 0.65 5.85 -10.25
C VAL A 38 0.98 4.35 -10.33
N ASN A 39 2.10 3.95 -9.74
CA ASN A 39 2.42 2.53 -9.59
C ASN A 39 1.82 2.01 -8.25
N PRO A 40 1.77 0.69 -8.04
CA PRO A 40 1.18 0.15 -6.81
C PRO A 40 1.82 0.64 -5.51
N GLY A 41 3.14 0.89 -5.52
CA GLY A 41 3.83 1.42 -4.34
C GLY A 41 3.38 2.84 -4.00
N GLN A 42 3.27 3.69 -5.01
CA GLN A 42 2.76 5.05 -4.85
C GLN A 42 1.28 5.03 -4.47
N GLY A 43 0.51 4.11 -5.04
CA GLY A 43 -0.89 3.91 -4.70
C GLY A 43 -1.10 3.62 -3.22
N ARG A 44 -0.19 2.90 -2.61
CA ARG A 44 -0.23 2.61 -1.17
C ARG A 44 -0.14 3.88 -0.34
N ILE A 45 0.72 4.81 -0.74
CA ILE A 45 0.86 6.11 -0.08
C ILE A 45 -0.42 6.93 -0.24
N LEU A 46 -0.94 7.01 -1.46
CA LEU A 46 -2.17 7.74 -1.73
C LEU A 46 -3.35 7.14 -0.96
N PHE A 47 -3.43 5.81 -0.91
CA PHE A 47 -4.48 5.11 -0.18
C PHE A 47 -4.46 5.49 1.30
N ALA A 48 -3.29 5.50 1.92
CA ALA A 48 -3.14 5.90 3.33
C ALA A 48 -3.60 7.34 3.55
N LEU A 49 -3.25 8.25 2.63
CA LEU A 49 -3.65 9.66 2.71
C LEU A 49 -5.14 9.87 2.43
N TRP A 50 -5.75 9.04 1.59
CA TRP A 50 -7.21 9.10 1.39
C TRP A 50 -7.97 8.70 2.65
N GLN A 51 -7.38 7.85 3.48
CA GLN A 51 -7.96 7.48 4.78
C GLN A 51 -7.77 8.57 5.81
N GLU A 52 -6.59 9.20 5.83
CA GLU A 52 -6.27 10.27 6.76
C GLU A 52 -5.25 11.20 6.10
N ASP A 53 -5.72 12.36 5.67
CA ASP A 53 -4.94 13.36 4.96
C ASP A 53 -4.18 14.28 5.92
N ASP A 54 -3.22 15.02 5.40
CA ASP A 54 -2.50 16.06 6.13
C ASP A 54 -1.87 15.52 7.43
N ILE A 55 -1.03 14.51 7.28
CA ILE A 55 -0.37 13.83 8.41
C ILE A 55 1.16 13.96 8.31
N PRO A 56 1.87 13.86 9.47
CA PRO A 56 3.33 13.88 9.46
C PRO A 56 3.93 12.70 8.67
N ILE A 57 5.11 12.92 8.10
CA ILE A 57 5.82 11.87 7.36
C ILE A 57 6.04 10.63 8.23
N ARG A 58 6.38 10.80 9.53
CA ARG A 58 6.57 9.66 10.44
C ARG A 58 5.32 8.80 10.58
N GLU A 59 4.15 9.44 10.58
CA GLU A 59 2.87 8.73 10.66
C GLU A 59 2.61 7.95 9.37
N LEU A 60 2.92 8.55 8.24
CA LEU A 60 2.79 7.90 6.94
C LEU A 60 3.75 6.71 6.83
N SER A 61 4.98 6.84 7.34
CA SER A 61 5.93 5.74 7.42
C SER A 61 5.37 4.58 8.25
N ARG A 62 4.76 4.88 9.38
CA ARG A 62 4.13 3.87 10.25
C ARG A 62 3.00 3.15 9.53
N LYS A 63 2.12 3.89 8.87
CA LYS A 63 0.95 3.33 8.16
C LYS A 63 1.35 2.45 6.98
N THR A 64 2.41 2.81 6.28
CA THR A 64 2.84 2.10 5.07
C THR A 64 3.96 1.10 5.32
N GLN A 65 4.63 1.16 6.47
CA GLN A 65 5.83 0.39 6.81
C GLN A 65 6.98 0.61 5.82
N LEU A 66 6.95 1.71 5.08
CA LEU A 66 8.05 2.10 4.22
C LEU A 66 9.14 2.78 5.05
N THR A 67 10.41 2.53 4.70
CA THR A 67 11.52 3.21 5.35
C THR A 67 11.46 4.70 5.01
N LYS A 68 12.03 5.53 5.89
CA LYS A 68 12.03 6.97 5.68
C LYS A 68 12.65 7.37 4.34
N SER A 69 13.78 6.74 3.96
CA SER A 69 14.45 7.05 2.70
C SER A 69 13.62 6.66 1.47
N THR A 70 13.00 5.47 1.47
CA THR A 70 12.13 5.03 0.39
C THR A 70 10.91 5.95 0.28
N LEU A 71 10.29 6.25 1.41
CA LEU A 71 9.13 7.12 1.47
C LEU A 71 9.45 8.52 0.94
N THR A 72 10.58 9.10 1.35
CA THR A 72 11.01 10.42 0.89
C THR A 72 11.17 10.45 -0.64
N THR A 73 11.79 9.42 -1.22
CA THR A 73 11.96 9.32 -2.67
C THR A 73 10.61 9.25 -3.39
N MET A 74 9.69 8.44 -2.88
CA MET A 74 8.35 8.31 -3.46
C MET A 74 7.54 9.58 -3.32
N LEU A 75 7.62 10.26 -2.18
CA LEU A 75 6.93 11.53 -1.95
C LEU A 75 7.41 12.62 -2.91
N LYS A 76 8.70 12.68 -3.17
CA LYS A 76 9.26 13.63 -4.15
C LYS A 76 8.65 13.41 -5.53
N ARG A 77 8.53 12.17 -5.96
CA ARG A 77 7.94 11.82 -7.26
C ARG A 77 6.46 12.18 -7.33
N LEU A 78 5.72 11.87 -6.27
CA LEU A 78 4.29 12.20 -6.20
C LEU A 78 4.06 13.71 -6.15
N GLU A 79 4.91 14.44 -5.45
CA GLU A 79 4.85 15.89 -5.39
C GLU A 79 5.13 16.51 -6.76
N ALA A 80 6.18 16.03 -7.44
CA ALA A 80 6.53 16.48 -8.79
C ALA A 80 5.41 16.21 -9.80
N ALA A 81 4.68 15.11 -9.63
CA ALA A 81 3.54 14.74 -10.47
C ALA A 81 2.25 15.50 -10.10
N GLY A 82 2.28 16.28 -9.02
CA GLY A 82 1.14 17.10 -8.60
C GLY A 82 0.11 16.42 -7.74
N PHE A 83 0.42 15.26 -7.16
CA PHE A 83 -0.53 14.50 -6.35
C PHE A 83 -0.59 14.95 -4.89
N LEU A 84 0.47 15.55 -4.38
CA LEU A 84 0.54 15.97 -2.98
C LEU A 84 1.53 17.12 -2.82
N THR A 85 1.50 17.73 -1.61
CA THR A 85 2.49 18.73 -1.19
C THR A 85 3.04 18.34 0.17
N ARG A 86 4.27 18.80 0.45
CA ARG A 86 4.92 18.61 1.74
C ARG A 86 5.13 20.00 2.34
N ASN A 87 4.62 20.21 3.54
CA ASN A 87 4.69 21.49 4.23
C ASN A 87 5.05 21.30 5.68
N SER A 88 5.69 22.30 6.28
CA SER A 88 5.95 22.31 7.71
C SER A 88 4.64 22.41 8.48
N ASP A 89 4.59 21.77 9.64
CA ASP A 89 3.47 21.90 10.56
C ASP A 89 3.38 23.36 11.05
N GLU A 90 2.16 23.88 11.21
CA GLU A 90 1.93 25.25 11.65
C GLU A 90 2.49 25.52 13.05
N ASP A 91 2.42 24.51 13.92
CA ASP A 91 2.83 24.63 15.32
C ASP A 91 4.29 24.20 15.55
N ASP A 92 4.87 23.37 14.68
CA ASP A 92 6.23 22.87 14.83
C ASP A 92 6.91 22.69 13.46
N GLU A 93 7.77 23.64 13.11
CA GLU A 93 8.48 23.64 11.82
C GLU A 93 9.38 22.43 11.59
N ARG A 94 9.74 21.69 12.65
CA ARG A 94 10.55 20.48 12.54
C ARG A 94 9.75 19.30 11.97
N ILE A 95 8.43 19.40 11.98
CA ILE A 95 7.53 18.35 11.48
C ILE A 95 7.12 18.71 10.06
N THR A 96 7.35 17.77 9.13
CA THR A 96 6.87 17.90 7.76
C THR A 96 5.60 17.07 7.61
N LYS A 97 4.54 17.71 7.11
CA LYS A 97 3.23 17.07 6.86
C LYS A 97 3.03 16.89 5.37
N VAL A 98 2.30 15.86 5.02
CA VAL A 98 1.97 15.51 3.63
C VAL A 98 0.48 15.70 3.43
N LYS A 99 0.10 16.45 2.40
CA LYS A 99 -1.28 16.76 2.08
C LYS A 99 -1.60 16.49 0.61
N LEU A 100 -2.73 15.85 0.37
CA LEU A 100 -3.20 15.55 -0.98
C LEU A 100 -3.60 16.81 -1.74
N SER A 101 -3.32 16.81 -3.05
CA SER A 101 -3.78 17.85 -3.95
C SER A 101 -5.20 17.55 -4.46
N VAL A 102 -5.82 18.53 -5.11
CA VAL A 102 -7.12 18.35 -5.76
C VAL A 102 -7.03 17.27 -6.85
N LYS A 103 -5.91 17.25 -7.60
CA LYS A 103 -5.65 16.23 -8.62
C LYS A 103 -5.75 14.82 -8.06
N SER A 104 -5.15 14.59 -6.90
CA SER A 104 -5.17 13.29 -6.23
C SER A 104 -6.60 12.91 -5.78
N LYS A 105 -7.33 13.87 -5.25
CA LYS A 105 -8.71 13.63 -4.80
C LYS A 105 -9.62 13.23 -5.95
N ASN A 106 -9.43 13.83 -7.12
CA ASN A 106 -10.19 13.49 -8.32
C ASN A 106 -9.83 12.09 -8.85
N LEU A 107 -8.60 11.64 -8.60
CA LEU A 107 -8.11 10.34 -9.01
C LEU A 107 -8.66 9.22 -8.12
N GLN A 108 -9.01 9.53 -6.88
CA GLN A 108 -9.37 8.55 -5.85
C GLN A 108 -10.46 7.59 -6.31
N LYS A 109 -11.54 8.10 -6.87
CA LYS A 109 -12.68 7.28 -7.29
C LYS A 109 -12.25 6.19 -8.28
N LYS A 110 -11.48 6.58 -9.29
CA LYS A 110 -11.01 5.69 -10.34
C LYS A 110 -10.03 4.66 -9.79
N PHE A 111 -9.11 5.09 -8.93
CA PHE A 111 -8.15 4.20 -8.28
C PHE A 111 -8.86 3.16 -7.40
N VAL A 112 -9.87 3.59 -6.65
CA VAL A 112 -10.65 2.69 -5.80
C VAL A 112 -11.39 1.65 -6.64
N GLU A 113 -11.93 2.03 -7.79
CA GLU A 113 -12.58 1.09 -8.71
C GLU A 113 -11.60 0.00 -9.19
N VAL A 114 -10.40 0.40 -9.58
CA VAL A 114 -9.36 -0.55 -10.01
C VAL A 114 -8.95 -1.45 -8.85
N SER A 115 -8.80 -0.89 -7.66
CA SER A 115 -8.48 -1.65 -6.44
C SER A 115 -9.54 -2.71 -6.13
N LYS A 116 -10.82 -2.38 -6.31
CA LYS A 116 -11.92 -3.33 -6.11
C LYS A 116 -11.84 -4.47 -7.11
N MET A 117 -11.55 -4.17 -8.37
CA MET A 117 -11.38 -5.19 -9.40
C MET A 117 -10.25 -6.14 -9.05
N MET A 118 -9.14 -5.60 -8.57
CA MET A 118 -7.99 -6.42 -8.15
C MET A 118 -8.36 -7.30 -6.96
N THR A 119 -9.11 -6.76 -6.00
CA THR A 119 -9.58 -7.51 -4.83
C THR A 119 -10.46 -8.68 -5.24
N GLU A 120 -11.34 -8.49 -6.20
CA GLU A 120 -12.21 -9.56 -6.72
C GLU A 120 -11.38 -10.68 -7.35
N VAL A 121 -10.37 -10.34 -8.14
CA VAL A 121 -9.46 -11.32 -8.73
C VAL A 121 -8.67 -12.03 -7.63
N PHE A 122 -8.17 -11.26 -6.67
CA PHE A 122 -7.32 -11.78 -5.59
C PHE A 122 -8.04 -12.83 -4.73
N TYR A 123 -9.25 -12.53 -4.31
CA TYR A 123 -10.00 -13.43 -3.44
C TYR A 123 -10.81 -14.49 -4.19
N GLY A 124 -11.19 -14.22 -5.45
CA GLY A 124 -11.89 -15.20 -6.27
C GLY A 124 -13.16 -15.71 -5.62
N THR A 125 -13.18 -17.02 -5.33
CA THR A 125 -14.36 -17.69 -4.77
C THR A 125 -14.40 -17.73 -3.24
N PHE A 126 -13.51 -17.02 -2.55
CA PHE A 126 -13.51 -16.96 -1.09
C PHE A 126 -14.83 -16.38 -0.59
N THR A 127 -15.35 -16.93 0.51
CA THR A 127 -16.50 -16.34 1.21
C THR A 127 -16.01 -15.14 2.04
N GLU A 128 -16.92 -14.27 2.43
CA GLU A 128 -16.62 -13.14 3.30
C GLU A 128 -15.96 -13.60 4.61
N GLU A 129 -16.45 -14.71 5.18
CA GLU A 129 -15.90 -15.29 6.39
C GLU A 129 -14.45 -15.74 6.20
N GLU A 130 -14.16 -16.38 5.08
CA GLU A 130 -12.81 -16.82 4.74
C GLU A 130 -11.86 -15.63 4.56
N ILE A 131 -12.33 -14.57 3.91
CA ILE A 131 -11.56 -13.34 3.72
C ILE A 131 -11.21 -12.72 5.07
N ASP A 132 -12.19 -12.62 5.96
CA ASP A 132 -11.98 -12.05 7.29
C ASP A 132 -10.94 -12.84 8.09
N ARG A 133 -11.00 -14.16 8.03
CA ARG A 133 -10.01 -15.04 8.69
C ARG A 133 -8.63 -14.85 8.10
N PHE A 134 -8.54 -14.84 6.79
CA PHE A 134 -7.27 -14.70 6.09
C PHE A 134 -6.61 -13.36 6.43
N GLU A 135 -7.37 -12.28 6.37
CA GLU A 135 -6.84 -10.95 6.72
C GLU A 135 -6.44 -10.87 8.19
N GLY A 136 -7.19 -11.57 9.06
CA GLY A 136 -6.81 -11.72 10.46
C GLY A 136 -5.46 -12.40 10.65
N TYR A 137 -5.20 -13.45 9.90
CA TYR A 137 -3.91 -14.15 9.92
C TYR A 137 -2.79 -13.26 9.39
N LEU A 138 -3.04 -12.51 8.34
CA LEU A 138 -2.05 -11.56 7.81
C LEU A 138 -1.68 -10.50 8.85
N ARG A 139 -2.67 -9.97 9.58
CA ARG A 139 -2.41 -9.01 10.66
C ARG A 139 -1.57 -9.61 11.78
N ARG A 140 -1.82 -10.89 12.13
CA ARG A 140 -1.01 -11.58 13.14
C ARG A 140 0.43 -11.74 12.69
N ILE A 141 0.66 -12.08 11.42
CA ILE A 141 2.01 -12.17 10.85
C ILE A 141 2.68 -10.80 10.92
N LEU A 142 1.98 -9.75 10.51
CA LEU A 142 2.49 -8.39 10.54
C LEU A 142 2.90 -7.98 11.95
N ASP A 143 2.04 -8.25 12.93
CA ASP A 143 2.33 -7.97 14.34
C ASP A 143 3.56 -8.71 14.83
N ASN A 144 3.71 -9.98 14.45
CA ASN A 144 4.89 -10.78 14.83
C ASN A 144 6.17 -10.13 14.32
N LEU A 145 6.15 -9.66 13.07
CA LEU A 145 7.31 -9.05 12.44
C LEU A 145 7.66 -7.70 13.04
N ILE A 146 6.65 -6.89 13.35
CA ILE A 146 6.84 -5.56 13.94
C ILE A 146 7.43 -5.70 15.35
N LYS A 147 6.93 -6.64 16.15
CA LYS A 147 7.41 -6.85 17.53
C LYS A 147 8.85 -7.34 17.63
N THR A 148 9.33 -7.99 16.56
CA THR A 148 10.69 -8.54 16.54
C THR A 148 11.77 -7.49 16.34
N LYS A 149 11.42 -6.31 15.85
CA LYS A 149 12.37 -5.21 15.60
C LYS A 149 12.81 -4.49 16.87
#